data_40eb41f08b9ec4146eeee0cfab814d49
#
_entry.id   40eb41f08b9ec4146eeee0cfab814d49
#
_cell.length_a   1.000
_cell.length_b   1.000
_cell.length_c   1.000
_cell.angle_alpha   90.00
_cell.angle_beta   90.00
_cell.angle_gamma   90.00
#
_symmetry.space_group_name_H-M   'P 1'
#
loop_
_entity.id
_entity.type
_entity.pdbx_description
1 polymer ?
#
loop_
_entity_poly.entity_id
_entity_poly.type
_entity_poly.pdbx_seq_one_letter_code
_entity_poly.pdbx_strand_id
1 'polypeptide(L)'
;GVIGIIYEARPNVTFDVFSLCLKSGNVCILKGGSDAQYSNNAIINIINKVLISYGIDSNTAILLPNDHSFTDKLLTAVGKVDLIIPRGSGRLINYVREHALVPVIETGAGVVHCYFDKDGDLEMGKRIITNAKCRRVSVCNALDCLLIHESRLSDLPALCEGLAEKRTKIHADAKAYEALKGHYPDTLLYKAEESEAKMKEADANVKSIWNTEWLSMQMGIKTVISEDEA
;
A
#
# COMPACT_ATOMS: atom_id res chain seq x y z
N GLY A 1 21.69 -0.94 -17.74
CA GLY A 1 21.20 0.39 -17.41
C GLY A 1 21.50 0.81 -15.97
N VAL A 2 21.12 2.02 -15.62
CA VAL A 2 21.28 2.59 -14.26
C VAL A 2 19.90 2.87 -13.70
N ILE A 3 19.55 2.20 -12.60
CA ILE A 3 18.23 2.31 -11.98
C ILE A 3 18.36 3.05 -10.63
N GLY A 4 17.65 4.15 -10.49
CA GLY A 4 17.54 4.91 -9.24
C GLY A 4 16.36 4.40 -8.39
N ILE A 5 16.59 4.06 -7.12
CA ILE A 5 15.56 3.61 -6.20
C ILE A 5 15.48 4.58 -5.03
N ILE A 6 14.33 5.21 -4.86
CA ILE A 6 14.07 6.13 -3.74
C ILE A 6 13.09 5.45 -2.79
N TYR A 7 13.51 5.17 -1.55
CA TYR A 7 12.70 4.41 -0.60
C TYR A 7 12.76 4.94 0.82
N GLU A 8 11.68 4.73 1.56
CA GLU A 8 11.55 5.10 2.98
C GLU A 8 11.99 3.95 3.91
N ALA A 9 11.47 3.89 5.11
CA ALA A 9 11.83 3.05 6.25
C ALA A 9 11.71 1.51 6.06
N ARG A 10 12.28 0.95 4.98
CA ARG A 10 12.29 -0.50 4.70
C ARG A 10 13.70 -0.95 4.31
N PRO A 11 14.59 -1.28 5.27
CA PRO A 11 15.98 -1.62 4.98
C PRO A 11 16.15 -2.86 4.09
N ASN A 12 15.21 -3.82 4.12
CA ASN A 12 15.22 -4.97 3.24
C ASN A 12 15.15 -4.59 1.75
N VAL A 13 14.56 -3.45 1.40
CA VAL A 13 14.51 -2.95 0.01
C VAL A 13 15.91 -2.75 -0.55
N THR A 14 16.88 -2.34 0.26
CA THR A 14 18.27 -2.18 -0.15
C THR A 14 18.83 -3.46 -0.76
N PHE A 15 18.62 -4.60 -0.10
CA PHE A 15 19.10 -5.90 -0.56
C PHE A 15 18.24 -6.47 -1.69
N ASP A 16 16.93 -6.41 -1.56
CA ASP A 16 15.99 -6.96 -2.54
C ASP A 16 16.20 -6.34 -3.92
N VAL A 17 16.24 -5.00 -3.97
CA VAL A 17 16.41 -4.27 -5.22
C VAL A 17 17.81 -4.45 -5.80
N PHE A 18 18.84 -4.42 -4.97
CA PHE A 18 20.21 -4.72 -5.42
C PHE A 18 20.26 -6.08 -6.13
N SER A 19 19.69 -7.13 -5.53
CA SER A 19 19.70 -8.46 -6.11
C SER A 19 18.99 -8.55 -7.47
N LEU A 20 17.87 -7.83 -7.62
CA LEU A 20 17.13 -7.75 -8.88
C LEU A 20 17.91 -6.97 -9.94
N CYS A 21 18.50 -5.83 -9.59
CA CYS A 21 19.32 -5.04 -10.49
C CYS A 21 20.55 -5.83 -10.97
N LEU A 22 21.27 -6.47 -10.06
CA LEU A 22 22.44 -7.28 -10.40
C LEU A 22 22.07 -8.43 -11.35
N LYS A 23 20.99 -9.18 -11.05
CA LYS A 23 20.53 -10.29 -11.91
C LYS A 23 20.06 -9.83 -13.29
N SER A 24 19.57 -8.63 -13.43
CA SER A 24 19.13 -8.05 -14.70
C SER A 24 20.21 -7.23 -15.41
N GLY A 25 21.45 -7.22 -14.90
CA GLY A 25 22.58 -6.52 -15.52
C GLY A 25 22.52 -5.00 -15.40
N ASN A 26 21.89 -4.48 -14.33
CA ASN A 26 21.77 -3.06 -14.07
C ASN A 26 22.58 -2.63 -12.86
N VAL A 27 23.12 -1.42 -12.91
CA VAL A 27 23.63 -0.69 -11.74
C VAL A 27 22.45 -0.14 -10.94
N CYS A 28 22.51 -0.19 -9.61
CA CYS A 28 21.51 0.43 -8.78
C CYS A 28 22.06 1.61 -7.95
N ILE A 29 21.34 2.73 -7.98
CA ILE A 29 21.57 3.89 -7.13
C ILE A 29 20.46 3.93 -6.10
N LEU A 30 20.82 3.74 -4.84
CA LEU A 30 19.91 3.59 -3.70
C LEU A 30 19.84 4.90 -2.91
N LYS A 31 18.65 5.44 -2.69
CA LYS A 31 18.39 6.61 -1.84
C LYS A 31 17.37 6.21 -0.76
N GLY A 32 17.90 5.72 0.37
CA GLY A 32 17.09 5.34 1.52
C GLY A 32 16.66 6.52 2.39
N GLY A 33 15.65 6.29 3.23
CA GLY A 33 15.22 7.23 4.26
C GLY A 33 16.16 7.27 5.47
N SER A 34 16.06 8.33 6.29
CA SER A 34 16.90 8.56 7.49
C SER A 34 16.70 7.48 8.56
N ASP A 35 15.47 6.98 8.72
CA ASP A 35 15.11 6.03 9.77
C ASP A 35 15.83 4.68 9.65
N ALA A 36 16.22 4.31 8.43
CA ALA A 36 16.92 3.05 8.15
C ALA A 36 18.41 3.24 7.82
N GLN A 37 18.98 4.42 8.05
CA GLN A 37 20.34 4.77 7.60
C GLN A 37 21.41 3.77 8.04
N TYR A 38 21.44 3.41 9.33
CA TYR A 38 22.45 2.48 9.84
C TYR A 38 22.32 1.08 9.23
N SER A 39 21.08 0.60 9.08
CA SER A 39 20.82 -0.69 8.43
C SER A 39 21.21 -0.67 6.95
N ASN A 40 20.86 0.39 6.23
CA ASN A 40 21.20 0.54 4.82
C ASN A 40 22.73 0.58 4.63
N ASN A 41 23.46 1.29 5.46
CA ASN A 41 24.92 1.34 5.44
C ASN A 41 25.55 -0.04 5.75
N ALA A 42 25.02 -0.77 6.72
CA ALA A 42 25.48 -2.11 7.01
C ALA A 42 25.28 -3.08 5.83
N ILE A 43 24.10 -3.03 5.22
CA ILE A 43 23.75 -3.87 4.06
C ILE A 43 24.65 -3.56 2.87
N ILE A 44 24.81 -2.27 2.50
CA ILE A 44 25.64 -1.90 1.33
C ILE A 44 27.12 -2.25 1.55
N ASN A 45 27.63 -2.15 2.78
CA ASN A 45 29.00 -2.56 3.10
C ASN A 45 29.21 -4.07 2.89
N ILE A 46 28.21 -4.90 3.22
CA ILE A 46 28.25 -6.34 2.98
C ILE A 46 28.20 -6.61 1.49
N ILE A 47 27.25 -5.98 0.78
CA ILE A 47 27.12 -6.09 -0.69
C ILE A 47 28.45 -5.77 -1.37
N ASN A 48 29.06 -4.63 -1.05
CA ASN A 48 30.32 -4.21 -1.66
C ASN A 48 31.47 -5.19 -1.40
N LYS A 49 31.58 -5.73 -0.18
CA LYS A 49 32.57 -6.78 0.13
C LYS A 49 32.40 -8.01 -0.73
N VAL A 50 31.14 -8.45 -0.93
CA VAL A 50 30.83 -9.61 -1.78
C VAL A 50 31.14 -9.30 -3.22
N LEU A 51 30.69 -8.15 -3.78
CA LEU A 51 31.00 -7.74 -5.16
C LEU A 51 32.50 -7.77 -5.44
N ILE A 52 33.31 -7.15 -4.57
CA ILE A 52 34.77 -7.11 -4.69
C ILE A 52 35.36 -8.54 -4.68
N SER A 53 34.87 -9.44 -3.82
CA SER A 53 35.38 -10.82 -3.74
C SER A 53 35.12 -11.64 -5.02
N TYR A 54 34.12 -11.23 -5.82
CA TYR A 54 33.85 -11.83 -7.14
C TYR A 54 34.41 -11.02 -8.30
N GLY A 55 35.24 -10.01 -8.05
CA GLY A 55 35.84 -9.16 -9.08
C GLY A 55 34.84 -8.22 -9.77
N ILE A 56 33.71 -7.95 -9.14
CA ILE A 56 32.68 -7.01 -9.63
C ILE A 56 32.92 -5.64 -9.01
N ASP A 57 32.81 -4.58 -9.82
CA ASP A 57 32.97 -3.20 -9.35
C ASP A 57 31.92 -2.86 -8.27
N SER A 58 32.38 -2.35 -7.14
CA SER A 58 31.50 -1.91 -6.05
C SER A 58 30.55 -0.77 -6.45
N ASN A 59 30.88 -0.01 -7.50
CA ASN A 59 29.96 0.99 -8.07
C ASN A 59 28.73 0.39 -8.75
N THR A 60 28.62 -0.94 -8.85
CA THR A 60 27.39 -1.63 -9.26
C THR A 60 26.24 -1.37 -8.27
N ALA A 61 26.54 -1.06 -7.01
CA ALA A 61 25.56 -0.70 -5.99
C ALA A 61 26.03 0.54 -5.21
N ILE A 62 25.34 1.66 -5.39
CA ILE A 62 25.69 2.94 -4.78
C ILE A 62 24.58 3.35 -3.82
N LEU A 63 24.91 3.57 -2.54
CA LEU A 63 24.02 4.17 -1.56
C LEU A 63 24.31 5.67 -1.44
N LEU A 64 23.34 6.49 -1.78
CA LEU A 64 23.44 7.95 -1.65
C LEU A 64 23.28 8.39 -0.18
N PRO A 65 23.88 9.53 0.20
CA PRO A 65 23.65 10.15 1.50
C PRO A 65 22.17 10.48 1.75
N ASN A 66 21.76 10.57 3.02
CA ASN A 66 20.37 10.84 3.42
C ASN A 66 19.89 12.27 3.21
N ASP A 67 20.74 13.16 2.73
CA ASP A 67 20.36 14.54 2.42
C ASP A 67 19.31 14.58 1.28
N HIS A 68 18.28 15.39 1.44
CA HIS A 68 17.22 15.57 0.45
C HIS A 68 17.72 16.09 -0.89
N SER A 69 18.80 16.90 -0.90
CA SER A 69 19.40 17.38 -2.14
C SER A 69 19.85 16.28 -3.09
N PHE A 70 20.19 15.08 -2.56
CA PHE A 70 20.51 13.92 -3.39
C PHE A 70 19.28 13.29 -4.03
N THR A 71 18.10 13.42 -3.43
CA THR A 71 16.85 13.05 -4.08
C THR A 71 16.62 13.89 -5.32
N ASP A 72 16.70 15.21 -5.19
CA ASP A 72 16.48 16.15 -6.30
C ASP A 72 17.51 15.95 -7.42
N LYS A 73 18.78 15.74 -7.06
CA LYS A 73 19.84 15.40 -8.03
C LYS A 73 19.56 14.10 -8.78
N LEU A 74 19.00 13.10 -8.08
CA LEU A 74 18.65 11.81 -8.71
C LEU A 74 17.46 11.98 -9.66
N LEU A 75 16.42 12.74 -9.25
CA LEU A 75 15.24 13.00 -10.06
C LEU A 75 15.55 13.74 -11.36
N THR A 76 16.60 14.56 -11.36
CA THR A 76 17.01 15.39 -12.50
C THR A 76 18.23 14.83 -13.28
N ALA A 77 18.68 13.62 -12.96
CA ALA A 77 19.88 13.00 -13.54
C ALA A 77 19.67 12.41 -14.95
N VAL A 78 19.07 13.19 -15.86
CA VAL A 78 18.79 12.81 -17.25
C VAL A 78 20.10 12.42 -17.96
N GLY A 79 20.07 11.31 -18.70
CA GLY A 79 21.23 10.77 -19.41
C GLY A 79 22.28 10.09 -18.53
N LYS A 80 22.08 10.04 -17.21
CA LYS A 80 22.92 9.34 -16.24
C LYS A 80 22.16 8.22 -15.51
N VAL A 81 20.86 8.38 -15.36
CA VAL A 81 19.92 7.42 -14.77
C VAL A 81 18.85 7.14 -15.81
N ASP A 82 18.57 5.87 -16.05
CA ASP A 82 17.64 5.43 -17.09
C ASP A 82 16.20 5.34 -16.56
N LEU A 83 16.05 5.03 -15.25
CA LEU A 83 14.76 4.78 -14.63
C LEU A 83 14.81 5.09 -13.13
N ILE A 84 13.74 5.64 -12.58
CA ILE A 84 13.54 5.81 -11.14
C ILE A 84 12.33 4.99 -10.70
N ILE A 85 12.49 4.30 -9.56
CA ILE A 85 11.42 3.54 -8.91
C ILE A 85 11.28 4.03 -7.46
N PRO A 86 10.23 4.83 -7.16
CA PRO A 86 9.94 5.22 -5.79
C PRO A 86 9.24 4.09 -5.02
N ARG A 87 9.57 3.95 -3.74
CA ARG A 87 9.01 2.94 -2.84
C ARG A 87 8.75 3.52 -1.45
N GLY A 88 7.52 3.89 -1.15
CA GLY A 88 7.18 4.51 0.13
C GLY A 88 5.75 5.01 0.20
N SER A 89 5.55 6.07 0.98
CA SER A 89 4.25 6.73 1.15
C SER A 89 3.75 7.37 -0.15
N GLY A 90 2.44 7.57 -0.25
CA GLY A 90 1.84 8.32 -1.36
C GLY A 90 2.45 9.71 -1.52
N ARG A 91 2.89 10.35 -0.42
CA ARG A 91 3.58 11.64 -0.46
C ARG A 91 4.90 11.56 -1.21
N LEU A 92 5.72 10.53 -0.94
CA LEU A 92 6.97 10.33 -1.67
C LEU A 92 6.71 10.04 -3.15
N ILE A 93 5.75 9.17 -3.44
CA ILE A 93 5.41 8.80 -4.82
C ILE A 93 4.94 10.03 -5.61
N ASN A 94 4.05 10.83 -5.03
CA ASN A 94 3.58 12.08 -5.65
C ASN A 94 4.74 13.07 -5.88
N TYR A 95 5.60 13.25 -4.87
CA TYR A 95 6.76 14.13 -5.01
C TYR A 95 7.66 13.69 -6.17
N VAL A 96 7.98 12.40 -6.26
CA VAL A 96 8.81 11.87 -7.37
C VAL A 96 8.12 12.09 -8.72
N ARG A 97 6.82 11.81 -8.82
CA ARG A 97 6.04 11.99 -10.05
C ARG A 97 6.03 13.44 -10.55
N GLU A 98 5.95 14.41 -9.62
CA GLU A 98 5.88 15.84 -9.94
C GLU A 98 7.23 16.45 -10.30
N HIS A 99 8.34 15.91 -9.78
CA HIS A 99 9.66 16.53 -9.88
C HIS A 99 10.65 15.73 -10.73
N ALA A 100 10.35 14.49 -11.11
CA ALA A 100 11.28 13.69 -11.91
C ALA A 100 11.31 14.13 -13.37
N LEU A 101 12.51 14.35 -13.89
CA LEU A 101 12.80 14.49 -15.31
C LEU A 101 13.28 13.17 -15.95
N VAL A 102 13.72 12.21 -15.11
CA VAL A 102 14.04 10.84 -15.48
C VAL A 102 12.74 10.03 -15.53
N PRO A 103 12.58 9.06 -16.45
CA PRO A 103 11.43 8.16 -16.46
C PRO A 103 11.18 7.51 -15.11
N VAL A 104 9.91 7.39 -14.70
CA VAL A 104 9.48 6.81 -13.41
C VAL A 104 8.55 5.65 -13.64
N ILE A 105 8.78 4.55 -12.93
CA ILE A 105 7.79 3.47 -12.74
C ILE A 105 7.36 3.49 -11.28
N GLU A 106 6.08 3.79 -11.05
CA GLU A 106 5.48 3.83 -9.73
C GLU A 106 4.33 2.85 -9.58
N THR A 107 4.05 2.44 -8.35
CA THR A 107 2.81 1.72 -8.01
C THR A 107 1.86 2.70 -7.34
N GLY A 108 0.60 2.70 -7.77
CA GLY A 108 -0.45 3.44 -7.08
C GLY A 108 -0.76 2.86 -5.68
N ALA A 109 -1.75 3.44 -5.01
CA ALA A 109 -2.29 2.90 -3.77
C ALA A 109 -2.81 1.47 -3.99
N GLY A 110 -2.49 0.56 -3.07
CA GLY A 110 -2.99 -0.81 -3.08
C GLY A 110 -4.33 -0.89 -2.38
N VAL A 111 -5.44 -0.86 -3.12
CA VAL A 111 -6.78 -0.99 -2.53
C VAL A 111 -7.24 -2.43 -2.61
N VAL A 112 -7.33 -3.09 -1.46
CA VAL A 112 -7.64 -4.52 -1.37
C VAL A 112 -9.13 -4.73 -1.20
N HIS A 113 -9.72 -5.48 -2.14
CA HIS A 113 -11.12 -5.86 -2.11
C HIS A 113 -11.28 -7.36 -1.80
N CYS A 114 -12.34 -7.70 -1.07
CA CYS A 114 -12.80 -9.05 -0.89
C CYS A 114 -14.27 -9.12 -1.34
N TYR A 115 -14.59 -10.00 -2.27
CA TYR A 115 -15.97 -10.23 -2.69
C TYR A 115 -16.55 -11.44 -1.95
N PHE A 116 -17.67 -11.22 -1.25
CA PHE A 116 -18.47 -12.27 -0.65
C PHE A 116 -19.67 -12.58 -1.55
N ASP A 117 -19.51 -13.65 -2.31
CA ASP A 117 -20.46 -14.09 -3.32
C ASP A 117 -21.76 -14.67 -2.71
N LYS A 118 -22.79 -14.80 -3.55
CA LYS A 118 -24.08 -15.42 -3.19
C LYS A 118 -23.93 -16.85 -2.66
N ASP A 119 -22.93 -17.59 -3.18
CA ASP A 119 -22.63 -18.97 -2.81
C ASP A 119 -21.50 -19.08 -1.77
N GLY A 120 -21.04 -17.95 -1.21
CA GLY A 120 -19.97 -17.90 -0.23
C GLY A 120 -20.28 -18.63 1.07
N ASP A 121 -19.33 -19.41 1.60
CA ASP A 121 -19.45 -20.04 2.90
C ASP A 121 -19.30 -19.01 4.03
N LEU A 122 -20.30 -18.92 4.91
CA LEU A 122 -20.39 -17.90 5.96
C LEU A 122 -19.22 -18.04 6.97
N GLU A 123 -18.95 -19.23 7.46
CA GLU A 123 -17.93 -19.45 8.48
C GLU A 123 -16.51 -19.23 7.93
N MET A 124 -16.28 -19.57 6.67
CA MET A 124 -15.04 -19.25 5.99
C MET A 124 -14.92 -17.73 5.79
N GLY A 125 -15.98 -17.07 5.33
CA GLY A 125 -16.03 -15.61 5.14
C GLY A 125 -15.70 -14.82 6.41
N LYS A 126 -16.30 -15.18 7.55
CA LYS A 126 -16.01 -14.59 8.87
C LYS A 126 -14.51 -14.62 9.19
N ARG A 127 -13.88 -15.77 9.01
CA ARG A 127 -12.44 -15.95 9.30
C ARG A 127 -11.56 -15.18 8.34
N ILE A 128 -11.87 -15.23 7.03
CA ILE A 128 -11.09 -14.53 5.99
C ILE A 128 -11.16 -13.03 6.20
N ILE A 129 -12.36 -12.45 6.31
CA ILE A 129 -12.58 -11.00 6.42
C ILE A 129 -11.90 -10.45 7.67
N THR A 130 -12.14 -11.11 8.83
CA THR A 130 -11.52 -10.70 10.10
C THR A 130 -9.99 -10.76 10.02
N ASN A 131 -9.42 -11.84 9.50
CA ASN A 131 -7.97 -11.97 9.38
C ASN A 131 -7.40 -10.96 8.37
N ALA A 132 -8.01 -10.81 7.20
CA ALA A 132 -7.54 -9.91 6.15
C ALA A 132 -7.51 -8.45 6.61
N LYS A 133 -8.49 -8.02 7.41
CA LYS A 133 -8.51 -6.66 7.97
C LYS A 133 -7.66 -6.50 9.22
N CYS A 134 -7.81 -7.41 10.19
CA CYS A 134 -7.37 -7.14 11.57
C CYS A 134 -5.99 -7.68 11.92
N ARG A 135 -5.40 -8.57 11.11
CA ARG A 135 -4.07 -9.14 11.40
C ARG A 135 -2.97 -8.08 11.45
N ARG A 136 -2.94 -7.18 10.49
CA ARG A 136 -1.99 -6.08 10.39
C ARG A 136 -2.50 -5.00 9.44
N VAL A 137 -3.02 -3.91 9.97
CA VAL A 137 -3.70 -2.86 9.17
C VAL A 137 -2.75 -1.95 8.40
N SER A 138 -1.48 -1.84 8.82
CA SER A 138 -0.50 -0.92 8.24
C SER A 138 0.24 -1.47 7.02
N VAL A 139 -0.24 -2.56 6.42
CA VAL A 139 0.36 -3.18 5.24
C VAL A 139 -0.56 -3.05 4.03
N CYS A 140 0.05 -2.94 2.85
CA CYS A 140 -0.65 -2.71 1.58
C CYS A 140 -1.56 -3.87 1.13
N ASN A 141 -1.57 -5.02 1.81
CA ASN A 141 -2.47 -6.15 1.56
C ASN A 141 -3.52 -6.35 2.67
N ALA A 142 -3.72 -5.34 3.55
CA ALA A 142 -4.84 -5.35 4.48
C ALA A 142 -6.14 -5.04 3.72
N LEU A 143 -7.24 -5.70 4.12
CA LEU A 143 -8.54 -5.49 3.48
C LEU A 143 -9.02 -4.04 3.63
N ASP A 144 -9.36 -3.40 2.51
CA ASP A 144 -9.87 -2.03 2.49
C ASP A 144 -11.37 -1.96 2.18
N CYS A 145 -11.90 -2.87 1.38
CA CYS A 145 -13.30 -2.90 1.05
C CYS A 145 -13.83 -4.35 0.96
N LEU A 146 -14.94 -4.60 1.63
CA LEU A 146 -15.75 -5.81 1.45
C LEU A 146 -16.87 -5.50 0.44
N LEU A 147 -16.89 -6.24 -0.66
CA LEU A 147 -18.00 -6.27 -1.61
C LEU A 147 -18.89 -7.44 -1.25
N ILE A 148 -20.17 -7.21 -1.01
CA ILE A 148 -21.11 -8.25 -0.62
C ILE A 148 -22.25 -8.36 -1.64
N HIS A 149 -22.56 -9.60 -2.08
CA HIS A 149 -23.72 -9.83 -2.92
C HIS A 149 -25.01 -9.47 -2.17
N GLU A 150 -25.95 -8.75 -2.82
CA GLU A 150 -27.14 -8.22 -2.15
C GLU A 150 -28.00 -9.29 -1.49
N SER A 151 -28.07 -10.52 -2.05
CA SER A 151 -28.82 -11.64 -1.45
C SER A 151 -28.24 -12.14 -0.11
N ARG A 152 -27.04 -11.69 0.25
CA ARG A 152 -26.31 -12.11 1.47
C ARG A 152 -26.21 -11.00 2.52
N LEU A 153 -26.97 -9.91 2.37
CA LEU A 153 -27.00 -8.81 3.35
C LEU A 153 -27.43 -9.27 4.76
N SER A 154 -28.29 -10.31 4.84
CA SER A 154 -28.67 -10.91 6.13
C SER A 154 -27.52 -11.55 6.89
N ASP A 155 -26.44 -11.96 6.20
CA ASP A 155 -25.25 -12.55 6.80
C ASP A 155 -24.24 -11.51 7.29
N LEU A 156 -24.40 -10.25 6.86
CA LEU A 156 -23.44 -9.18 7.13
C LEU A 156 -23.14 -8.96 8.62
N PRO A 157 -24.14 -9.01 9.54
CA PRO A 157 -23.87 -8.92 10.98
C PRO A 157 -22.90 -10.01 11.46
N ALA A 158 -23.11 -11.25 11.03
CA ALA A 158 -22.24 -12.36 11.38
C ALA A 158 -20.85 -12.25 10.77
N LEU A 159 -20.74 -11.84 9.49
CA LEU A 159 -19.46 -11.59 8.82
C LEU A 159 -18.62 -10.52 9.52
N CYS A 160 -19.27 -9.51 10.11
CA CYS A 160 -18.62 -8.37 10.75
C CYS A 160 -18.39 -8.56 12.27
N GLU A 161 -18.80 -9.67 12.88
CA GLU A 161 -18.66 -9.92 14.33
C GLU A 161 -17.20 -9.74 14.80
N GLY A 162 -16.25 -10.40 14.17
CA GLY A 162 -14.83 -10.28 14.51
C GLY A 162 -14.23 -8.89 14.22
N LEU A 163 -14.81 -8.12 13.30
CA LEU A 163 -14.45 -6.72 13.05
C LEU A 163 -14.91 -5.82 14.19
N ALA A 164 -16.11 -6.07 14.74
CA ALA A 164 -16.66 -5.35 15.88
C ALA A 164 -15.82 -5.55 17.14
N GLU A 165 -15.40 -6.79 17.43
CA GLU A 165 -14.48 -7.13 18.54
C GLU A 165 -13.15 -6.37 18.45
N LYS A 166 -12.62 -6.18 17.23
CA LYS A 166 -11.40 -5.45 16.96
C LYS A 166 -11.61 -3.94 16.80
N ARG A 167 -12.84 -3.44 17.02
CA ARG A 167 -13.23 -2.03 16.94
C ARG A 167 -12.94 -1.40 15.56
N THR A 168 -13.15 -2.15 14.49
CA THR A 168 -12.98 -1.66 13.13
C THR A 168 -14.10 -0.68 12.79
N LYS A 169 -13.78 0.49 12.24
CA LYS A 169 -14.79 1.42 11.70
C LYS A 169 -15.24 0.95 10.33
N ILE A 170 -16.53 0.88 10.13
CA ILE A 170 -17.16 0.48 8.87
C ILE A 170 -17.83 1.68 8.21
N HIS A 171 -17.53 1.91 6.95
CA HIS A 171 -18.16 2.89 6.08
C HIS A 171 -18.99 2.13 5.06
N ALA A 172 -20.30 2.01 5.32
CA ALA A 172 -21.21 1.15 4.56
C ALA A 172 -22.09 1.96 3.60
N ASP A 173 -22.38 1.38 2.42
CA ASP A 173 -23.43 1.93 1.57
C ASP A 173 -24.81 1.82 2.26
N ALA A 174 -25.84 2.39 1.65
CA ALA A 174 -27.16 2.47 2.26
C ALA A 174 -27.74 1.09 2.63
N LYS A 175 -27.59 0.08 1.77
CA LYS A 175 -28.12 -1.28 2.00
C LYS A 175 -27.34 -2.00 3.11
N ALA A 176 -26.02 -1.95 3.06
CA ALA A 176 -25.14 -2.57 4.05
C ALA A 176 -25.27 -1.85 5.42
N TYR A 177 -25.44 -0.52 5.41
CA TYR A 177 -25.67 0.25 6.64
C TYR A 177 -26.95 -0.20 7.35
N GLU A 178 -28.07 -0.30 6.65
CA GLU A 178 -29.33 -0.76 7.25
C GLU A 178 -29.25 -2.22 7.73
N ALA A 179 -28.50 -3.09 7.04
CA ALA A 179 -28.28 -4.47 7.48
C ALA A 179 -27.44 -4.57 8.77
N LEU A 180 -26.51 -3.63 8.99
CA LEU A 180 -25.64 -3.60 10.18
C LEU A 180 -26.23 -2.80 11.34
N LYS A 181 -27.19 -1.93 11.10
CA LYS A 181 -27.80 -1.06 12.10
C LYS A 181 -28.48 -1.88 13.21
N GLY A 182 -28.10 -1.58 14.46
CA GLY A 182 -28.54 -2.34 15.64
C GLY A 182 -27.81 -3.69 15.86
N HIS A 183 -26.95 -4.12 14.93
CA HIS A 183 -26.13 -5.32 15.03
C HIS A 183 -24.62 -5.03 15.10
N TYR A 184 -24.22 -3.84 14.72
CA TYR A 184 -22.83 -3.35 14.79
C TYR A 184 -22.78 -2.11 15.71
N PRO A 185 -21.69 -1.86 16.47
CA PRO A 185 -21.62 -0.71 17.37
C PRO A 185 -21.83 0.62 16.62
N ASP A 186 -22.82 1.41 17.04
CA ASP A 186 -23.17 2.67 16.38
C ASP A 186 -22.01 3.67 16.27
N THR A 187 -21.10 3.66 17.24
CA THR A 187 -19.90 4.52 17.26
C THR A 187 -18.84 4.12 16.23
N LEU A 188 -19.00 2.97 15.59
CA LEU A 188 -18.07 2.40 14.60
C LEU A 188 -18.72 2.22 13.22
N LEU A 189 -20.02 2.49 13.07
CA LEU A 189 -20.76 2.34 11.82
C LEU A 189 -21.10 3.71 11.24
N TYR A 190 -20.68 3.94 10.01
CA TYR A 190 -20.84 5.20 9.30
C TYR A 190 -21.46 4.96 7.92
N LYS A 191 -22.28 5.90 7.46
CA LYS A 191 -22.72 5.91 6.07
C LYS A 191 -21.57 6.33 5.16
N ALA A 192 -21.36 5.59 4.09
CA ALA A 192 -20.26 5.83 3.14
C ALA A 192 -20.34 7.24 2.53
N GLU A 193 -21.53 7.69 2.13
CA GLU A 193 -21.76 9.01 1.54
C GLU A 193 -21.33 10.16 2.46
N GLU A 194 -21.70 10.08 3.76
CA GLU A 194 -21.32 11.09 4.76
C GLU A 194 -19.81 11.09 5.02
N SER A 195 -19.22 9.90 5.02
CA SER A 195 -17.78 9.73 5.20
C SER A 195 -16.99 10.26 4.01
N GLU A 196 -17.44 9.97 2.80
CA GLU A 196 -16.82 10.45 1.55
C GLU A 196 -16.88 11.97 1.45
N ALA A 197 -18.01 12.59 1.82
CA ALA A 197 -18.15 14.04 1.85
C ALA A 197 -17.09 14.69 2.78
N LYS A 198 -16.96 14.18 4.01
CA LYS A 198 -15.97 14.66 4.98
C LYS A 198 -14.51 14.45 4.51
N MET A 199 -14.24 13.33 3.86
CA MET A 199 -12.90 13.05 3.32
C MET A 199 -12.56 14.00 2.19
N LYS A 200 -13.50 14.32 1.29
CA LYS A 200 -13.32 15.28 0.20
C LYS A 200 -13.16 16.73 0.69
N GLU A 201 -13.81 17.09 1.80
CA GLU A 201 -13.58 18.39 2.46
C GLU A 201 -12.15 18.50 3.01
N ALA A 202 -11.59 17.39 3.53
CA ALA A 202 -10.24 17.36 4.09
C ALA A 202 -9.16 17.25 3.00
N ASP A 203 -9.41 16.50 1.93
CA ASP A 203 -8.51 16.31 0.79
C ASP A 203 -9.32 16.14 -0.51
N ALA A 204 -9.26 17.16 -1.37
CA ALA A 204 -9.96 17.18 -2.67
C ALA A 204 -9.49 16.08 -3.64
N ASN A 205 -8.35 15.44 -3.39
CA ASN A 205 -7.85 14.34 -4.21
C ASN A 205 -8.49 12.99 -3.89
N VAL A 206 -9.28 12.88 -2.83
CA VAL A 206 -10.04 11.66 -2.50
C VAL A 206 -11.09 11.44 -3.57
N LYS A 207 -10.89 10.39 -4.39
CA LYS A 207 -11.79 10.07 -5.51
C LYS A 207 -13.06 9.37 -5.03
N SER A 208 -12.90 8.36 -4.17
CA SER A 208 -14.01 7.56 -3.64
C SER A 208 -13.56 6.82 -2.39
N ILE A 209 -14.51 6.60 -1.48
CA ILE A 209 -14.30 5.78 -0.29
C ILE A 209 -13.97 4.32 -0.66
N TRP A 210 -14.47 3.84 -1.78
CA TRP A 210 -14.22 2.49 -2.29
C TRP A 210 -12.80 2.30 -2.85
N ASN A 211 -12.14 3.40 -3.18
CA ASN A 211 -10.77 3.44 -3.73
C ASN A 211 -9.78 4.02 -2.71
N THR A 212 -10.06 3.85 -1.42
CA THR A 212 -9.22 4.36 -0.33
C THR A 212 -8.41 3.23 0.29
N GLU A 213 -7.09 3.34 0.25
CA GLU A 213 -6.18 2.51 1.04
C GLU A 213 -6.17 3.03 2.49
N TRP A 214 -6.86 2.35 3.38
CA TRP A 214 -7.12 2.85 4.74
C TRP A 214 -5.88 2.81 5.65
N LEU A 215 -5.03 1.81 5.55
CA LEU A 215 -3.85 1.57 6.41
C LEU A 215 -4.15 1.72 7.92
N SER A 216 -5.39 1.50 8.32
CA SER A 216 -5.92 1.70 9.68
C SER A 216 -7.08 0.74 9.94
N MET A 217 -7.61 0.73 11.18
CA MET A 217 -8.81 -0.04 11.56
C MET A 217 -10.08 0.61 10.99
N GLN A 218 -10.11 0.80 9.67
CA GLN A 218 -11.24 1.31 8.92
C GLN A 218 -11.38 0.53 7.62
N MET A 219 -12.60 0.36 7.11
CA MET A 219 -12.86 -0.27 5.81
C MET A 219 -14.22 0.15 5.24
N GLY A 220 -14.35 0.00 3.92
CA GLY A 220 -15.62 0.14 3.22
C GLY A 220 -16.40 -1.18 3.17
N ILE A 221 -17.75 -1.08 3.10
CA ILE A 221 -18.61 -2.21 2.71
C ILE A 221 -19.57 -1.72 1.64
N LYS A 222 -19.54 -2.36 0.47
CA LYS A 222 -20.36 -2.02 -0.69
C LYS A 222 -21.20 -3.23 -1.11
N THR A 223 -22.48 -3.01 -1.33
CA THR A 223 -23.41 -4.00 -1.86
C THR A 223 -23.32 -4.05 -3.38
N VAL A 224 -23.23 -5.25 -3.95
CA VAL A 224 -23.22 -5.49 -5.40
C VAL A 224 -24.25 -6.54 -5.78
N ILE A 225 -24.70 -6.51 -7.05
CA ILE A 225 -25.72 -7.43 -7.56
C ILE A 225 -25.14 -8.61 -8.34
N SER A 226 -23.86 -8.55 -8.68
CA SER A 226 -23.18 -9.60 -9.44
C SER A 226 -21.67 -9.53 -9.25
N GLU A 227 -20.98 -10.58 -9.71
CA GLU A 227 -19.51 -10.62 -9.81
C GLU A 227 -18.97 -9.58 -10.80
N ASP A 228 -19.72 -9.33 -11.89
CA ASP A 228 -19.32 -8.34 -12.92
C ASP A 228 -19.35 -6.89 -12.38
N GLU A 229 -20.18 -6.62 -11.36
CA GLU A 229 -20.21 -5.32 -10.68
C GLU A 229 -19.12 -5.18 -9.62
N ALA A 230 -18.66 -6.29 -9.08
CA ALA A 230 -17.69 -6.34 -8.00
C ALA A 230 -16.27 -5.99 -8.47
#